data_e59a4b80796a6ebf55fd5668e533d525
#
_entry.id   e59a4b80796a6ebf55fd5668e533d525
#
_cell.length_a   1.000
_cell.length_b   1.000
_cell.length_c   1.000
_cell.angle_alpha   90.00
_cell.angle_beta   90.00
_cell.angle_gamma   90.00
#
_symmetry.space_group_name_H-M   'P 1'
#
loop_
_entity.id
_entity.type
_entity.pdbx_description
1 polymer ?
#
loop_
_entity_poly.entity_id
_entity_poly.type
_entity_poly.pdbx_seq_one_letter_code
_entity_poly.pdbx_strand_id
1 'polypeptide(L)'
;MAGTQSPSIEAIVTAFLEPLLRRLADGDAGWRHYGSLISQLDVLPKFVSQASDVLDPTALHFINALRLALPDTPERSIYWGYMFLLGSMVQVISATGRIERLSRGLCRSDDIDGALRELVPFVSGGLRALGAQPG
;
A
#
# COMPACT_ATOMS: atom_id res chain seq x y z
N MET A 1 -24.80 -10.85 18.45
CA MET A 1 -24.25 -9.95 18.83
C MET A 1 -23.53 -9.33 17.89
N ALA A 2 -23.65 -8.35 17.94
CA ALA A 2 -23.12 -7.71 16.98
C ALA A 2 -21.76 -7.89 16.97
N GLY A 3 -21.53 -8.74 16.58
CA GLY A 3 -20.43 -8.95 16.56
C GLY A 3 -19.42 -8.28 15.97
N THR A 4 -18.56 -8.65 16.12
CA THR A 4 -17.29 -8.40 15.63
C THR A 4 -17.18 -9.00 14.29
N GLN A 5 -17.67 -8.34 13.35
CA GLN A 5 -17.32 -8.67 11.98
C GLN A 5 -15.88 -8.27 11.74
N SER A 6 -15.14 -9.15 11.10
CA SER A 6 -13.81 -8.80 10.63
C SER A 6 -13.89 -7.62 9.68
N PRO A 7 -12.95 -6.69 9.72
CA PRO A 7 -12.96 -5.56 8.78
C PRO A 7 -12.86 -6.06 7.34
N SER A 8 -13.43 -5.30 6.44
CA SER A 8 -13.34 -5.61 5.00
C SER A 8 -11.93 -5.42 4.50
N ILE A 9 -11.63 -6.03 3.36
CA ILE A 9 -10.33 -5.84 2.72
C ILE A 9 -10.10 -4.34 2.47
N GLU A 10 -11.11 -3.65 1.98
CA GLU A 10 -11.02 -2.20 1.72
C GLU A 10 -10.69 -1.43 3.00
N ALA A 11 -11.28 -1.78 4.11
CA ALA A 11 -11.01 -1.12 5.38
C ALA A 11 -9.55 -1.37 5.84
N ILE A 12 -9.06 -2.58 5.69
CA ILE A 12 -7.70 -2.94 6.06
C ILE A 12 -6.70 -2.18 5.18
N VAL A 13 -6.92 -2.19 3.87
CA VAL A 13 -6.05 -1.52 2.91
C VAL A 13 -6.05 0.00 3.16
N THR A 14 -7.22 0.57 3.37
CA THR A 14 -7.36 2.01 3.66
C THR A 14 -6.62 2.36 4.96
N ALA A 15 -6.78 1.56 6.00
CA ALA A 15 -6.12 1.82 7.29
C ALA A 15 -4.60 1.80 7.17
N PHE A 16 -4.06 1.00 6.24
CA PHE A 16 -2.63 0.95 6.00
C PHE A 16 -2.14 2.14 5.17
N LEU A 17 -2.85 2.46 4.09
CA LEU A 17 -2.39 3.43 3.10
C LEU A 17 -2.72 4.89 3.45
N GLU A 18 -3.92 5.13 3.95
CA GLU A 18 -4.42 6.50 4.07
C GLU A 18 -3.61 7.38 5.02
N PRO A 19 -3.22 6.90 6.23
CA PRO A 19 -2.48 7.78 7.14
C PRO A 19 -1.17 8.29 6.55
N LEU A 20 -0.43 7.43 5.86
CA LEU A 20 0.84 7.83 5.27
C LEU A 20 0.65 8.76 4.08
N LEU A 21 -0.27 8.41 3.18
CA LEU A 21 -0.51 9.25 2.00
C LEU A 21 -1.09 10.60 2.37
N ARG A 22 -1.98 10.65 3.37
CA ARG A 22 -2.51 11.92 3.87
C ARG A 22 -1.42 12.79 4.48
N ARG A 23 -0.52 12.18 5.23
CA ARG A 23 0.57 12.92 5.83
C ARG A 23 1.47 13.54 4.77
N LEU A 24 1.72 12.83 3.68
CA LEU A 24 2.50 13.35 2.57
C LEU A 24 1.78 14.48 1.86
N ALA A 25 0.44 14.40 1.74
CA ALA A 25 -0.36 15.43 1.10
C ALA A 25 -0.45 16.71 1.93
N ASP A 26 -0.63 16.54 3.25
CA ASP A 26 -0.82 17.66 4.17
C ASP A 26 0.49 18.18 4.74
N GLY A 27 1.58 17.46 4.53
CA GLY A 27 2.89 17.83 5.00
C GLY A 27 3.55 18.89 4.15
N ASP A 28 4.61 19.46 4.68
CA ASP A 28 5.39 20.45 3.95
C ASP A 28 6.28 19.79 2.91
N ALA A 29 7.07 20.59 2.21
CA ALA A 29 7.96 20.10 1.17
C ALA A 29 8.97 19.08 1.72
N GLY A 30 9.36 19.21 2.98
CA GLY A 30 10.27 18.26 3.62
C GLY A 30 9.71 16.85 3.68
N TRP A 31 8.42 16.70 3.98
CA TRP A 31 7.77 15.40 4.02
C TRP A 31 7.73 14.75 2.63
N ARG A 32 7.49 15.55 1.59
CA ARG A 32 7.49 15.04 0.21
C ARG A 32 8.87 14.57 -0.20
N HIS A 33 9.91 15.34 0.13
CA HIS A 33 11.28 14.94 -0.14
C HIS A 33 11.66 13.67 0.61
N TYR A 34 11.22 13.58 1.86
CA TYR A 34 11.46 12.39 2.68
C TYR A 34 10.81 11.15 2.05
N GLY A 35 9.55 11.29 1.60
CA GLY A 35 8.87 10.19 0.93
C GLY A 35 9.57 9.71 -0.32
N SER A 36 10.04 10.67 -1.17
CA SER A 36 10.80 10.34 -2.36
C SER A 36 12.11 9.63 -2.03
N LEU A 37 12.80 10.12 -1.00
CA LEU A 37 14.07 9.52 -0.58
C LEU A 37 13.85 8.10 -0.06
N ILE A 38 12.83 7.89 0.78
CA ILE A 38 12.52 6.57 1.32
C ILE A 38 12.18 5.60 0.20
N SER A 39 11.41 6.03 -0.81
CA SER A 39 11.05 5.15 -1.90
C SER A 39 12.25 4.73 -2.73
N GLN A 40 13.25 5.60 -2.87
CA GLN A 40 14.51 5.25 -3.52
C GLN A 40 15.33 4.27 -2.69
N LEU A 41 15.38 4.48 -1.39
CA LEU A 41 16.14 3.63 -0.47
C LEU A 41 15.51 2.25 -0.31
N ASP A 42 14.19 2.17 -0.45
CA ASP A 42 13.45 0.91 -0.29
C ASP A 42 13.88 -0.15 -1.31
N VAL A 43 14.49 0.25 -2.42
CA VAL A 43 14.99 -0.70 -3.41
C VAL A 43 16.42 -1.15 -3.13
N LEU A 44 17.06 -0.65 -2.08
CA LEU A 44 18.43 -1.03 -1.72
C LEU A 44 18.40 -2.13 -0.65
N PRO A 45 18.83 -3.36 -0.98
CA PRO A 45 18.72 -4.49 -0.03
C PRO A 45 19.37 -4.22 1.33
N LYS A 46 20.51 -3.51 1.33
CA LYS A 46 21.19 -3.20 2.57
C LYS A 46 20.36 -2.33 3.49
N PHE A 47 19.68 -1.33 2.94
CA PHE A 47 18.84 -0.44 3.72
C PHE A 47 17.61 -1.19 4.24
N VAL A 48 16.98 -2.00 3.40
CA VAL A 48 15.83 -2.82 3.78
C VAL A 48 16.19 -3.73 4.94
N SER A 49 17.35 -4.37 4.88
CA SER A 49 17.80 -5.25 5.97
C SER A 49 17.93 -4.50 7.29
N GLN A 50 18.46 -3.28 7.27
CA GLN A 50 18.61 -2.48 8.47
C GLN A 50 17.29 -1.97 9.03
N ALA A 51 16.32 -1.71 8.14
CA ALA A 51 15.02 -1.18 8.54
C ALA A 51 14.05 -2.28 9.00
N SER A 52 14.31 -3.54 8.67
CA SER A 52 13.38 -4.64 8.92
C SER A 52 13.00 -4.78 10.39
N ASP A 53 13.95 -4.62 11.29
CA ASP A 53 13.67 -4.77 12.73
C ASP A 53 12.63 -3.78 13.23
N VAL A 54 12.53 -2.62 12.60
CA VAL A 54 11.58 -1.58 12.99
C VAL A 54 10.26 -1.73 12.22
N LEU A 55 10.32 -2.08 10.94
CA LEU A 55 9.15 -2.08 10.07
C LEU A 55 8.39 -3.39 10.06
N ASP A 56 9.09 -4.52 10.27
CA ASP A 56 8.47 -5.83 10.15
C ASP A 56 7.33 -6.08 11.14
N PRO A 57 7.37 -5.63 12.39
CA PRO A 57 6.23 -5.86 13.29
C PRO A 57 4.93 -5.25 12.76
N THR A 58 4.98 -4.04 12.18
CA THR A 58 3.80 -3.40 11.58
C THR A 58 3.35 -4.17 10.34
N ALA A 59 4.30 -4.58 9.50
CA ALA A 59 4.01 -5.36 8.31
C ALA A 59 3.33 -6.68 8.67
N LEU A 60 3.84 -7.39 9.67
CA LEU A 60 3.26 -8.67 10.08
C LEU A 60 1.88 -8.49 10.68
N HIS A 61 1.64 -7.41 11.39
CA HIS A 61 0.31 -7.11 11.94
C HIS A 61 -0.70 -6.91 10.79
N PHE A 62 -0.31 -6.17 9.76
CA PHE A 62 -1.16 -5.94 8.59
C PHE A 62 -1.40 -7.24 7.82
N ILE A 63 -0.34 -8.03 7.61
CA ILE A 63 -0.43 -9.32 6.93
C ILE A 63 -1.39 -10.25 7.69
N ASN A 64 -1.31 -10.26 9.01
CA ASN A 64 -2.21 -11.07 9.82
C ASN A 64 -3.67 -10.63 9.64
N ALA A 65 -3.93 -9.33 9.57
CA ALA A 65 -5.28 -8.81 9.32
C ALA A 65 -5.80 -9.28 7.96
N LEU A 66 -4.95 -9.28 6.95
CA LEU A 66 -5.31 -9.79 5.62
C LEU A 66 -5.62 -11.30 5.66
N ARG A 67 -4.84 -12.06 6.40
CA ARG A 67 -5.07 -13.51 6.52
C ARG A 67 -6.44 -13.79 7.13
N LEU A 68 -6.81 -13.02 8.14
CA LEU A 68 -8.12 -13.20 8.79
C LEU A 68 -9.26 -12.79 7.86
N ALA A 69 -9.06 -11.79 7.03
CA ALA A 69 -10.08 -11.31 6.09
C ALA A 69 -10.18 -12.17 4.84
N LEU A 70 -9.13 -12.94 4.52
CA LEU A 70 -9.04 -13.78 3.33
C LEU A 70 -8.70 -15.22 3.71
N PRO A 71 -9.57 -15.90 4.48
CA PRO A 71 -9.23 -17.21 5.05
C PRO A 71 -9.00 -18.30 4.00
N ASP A 72 -9.55 -18.14 2.80
CA ASP A 72 -9.41 -19.13 1.74
C ASP A 72 -8.25 -18.84 0.78
N THR A 73 -7.54 -17.75 1.00
CA THR A 73 -6.41 -17.39 0.16
C THR A 73 -5.15 -18.07 0.68
N PRO A 74 -4.37 -18.72 -0.21
CA PRO A 74 -3.11 -19.35 0.22
C PRO A 74 -2.19 -18.35 0.91
N GLU A 75 -1.51 -18.80 1.94
CA GLU A 75 -0.66 -17.94 2.75
C GLU A 75 0.41 -17.23 1.91
N ARG A 76 1.03 -17.97 0.99
CA ARG A 76 2.05 -17.38 0.10
C ARG A 76 1.50 -16.22 -0.71
N SER A 77 0.24 -16.31 -1.11
CA SER A 77 -0.41 -15.25 -1.90
C SER A 77 -0.63 -13.99 -1.07
N ILE A 78 -0.88 -14.15 0.22
CA ILE A 78 -1.01 -12.99 1.12
C ILE A 78 0.32 -12.23 1.22
N TYR A 79 1.44 -12.93 1.35
CA TYR A 79 2.75 -12.27 1.40
C TYR A 79 3.06 -11.53 0.10
N TRP A 80 2.81 -12.18 -1.05
CA TRP A 80 3.01 -11.51 -2.33
C TRP A 80 2.07 -10.31 -2.49
N GLY A 81 0.81 -10.46 -2.09
CA GLY A 81 -0.16 -9.38 -2.13
C GLY A 81 0.27 -8.16 -1.32
N TYR A 82 0.85 -8.42 -0.14
CA TYR A 82 1.40 -7.34 0.67
C TYR A 82 2.55 -6.63 -0.06
N MET A 83 3.44 -7.37 -0.68
CA MET A 83 4.55 -6.77 -1.42
C MET A 83 4.06 -5.93 -2.60
N PHE A 84 3.02 -6.38 -3.28
CA PHE A 84 2.43 -5.61 -4.38
C PHE A 84 1.76 -4.33 -3.89
N LEU A 85 1.08 -4.40 -2.74
CA LEU A 85 0.51 -3.21 -2.09
C LEU A 85 1.62 -2.22 -1.76
N LEU A 86 2.69 -2.70 -1.16
CA LEU A 86 3.81 -1.85 -0.77
C LEU A 86 4.43 -1.17 -1.99
N GLY A 87 4.63 -1.92 -3.08
CA GLY A 87 5.15 -1.38 -4.32
C GLY A 87 4.25 -0.31 -4.92
N SER A 88 2.94 -0.53 -4.86
CA SER A 88 1.96 0.46 -5.33
C SER A 88 2.05 1.74 -4.51
N MET A 89 2.17 1.61 -3.18
CA MET A 89 2.31 2.75 -2.29
C MET A 89 3.59 3.53 -2.59
N VAL A 90 4.70 2.83 -2.78
CA VAL A 90 6.00 3.44 -3.10
C VAL A 90 5.89 4.24 -4.41
N GLN A 91 5.20 3.70 -5.39
CA GLN A 91 5.02 4.38 -6.69
C GLN A 91 4.26 5.69 -6.52
N VAL A 92 3.22 5.72 -5.69
CA VAL A 92 2.48 6.96 -5.41
C VAL A 92 3.36 7.97 -4.68
N ILE A 93 4.11 7.51 -3.68
CA ILE A 93 4.96 8.37 -2.87
C ILE A 93 6.08 9.00 -3.70
N SER A 94 6.61 8.27 -4.68
CA SER A 94 7.77 8.78 -5.44
C SER A 94 7.47 10.04 -6.24
N ALA A 95 6.22 10.26 -6.65
CA ALA A 95 5.78 11.51 -7.28
C ALA A 95 6.74 12.01 -8.37
N THR A 96 7.09 11.13 -9.31
CA THR A 96 8.12 11.44 -10.32
C THR A 96 7.63 12.34 -11.44
N GLY A 97 6.35 12.67 -11.49
CA GLY A 97 5.75 13.41 -12.59
C GLY A 97 5.44 12.55 -13.81
N ARG A 98 5.71 11.25 -13.74
CA ARG A 98 5.50 10.34 -14.86
C ARG A 98 4.03 10.21 -15.22
N ILE A 99 3.14 10.17 -14.20
CA ILE A 99 1.71 10.04 -14.47
C ILE A 99 1.15 11.26 -15.18
N GLU A 100 1.65 12.45 -14.84
CA GLU A 100 1.26 13.68 -15.55
C GLU A 100 1.61 13.60 -17.02
N ARG A 101 2.82 13.17 -17.32
CA ARG A 101 3.29 13.06 -18.70
C ARG A 101 2.49 12.02 -19.49
N LEU A 102 2.31 10.83 -18.90
CA LEU A 102 1.61 9.75 -19.59
C LEU A 102 0.14 10.07 -19.83
N SER A 103 -0.50 10.73 -18.88
CA SER A 103 -1.93 11.04 -18.95
C SER A 103 -2.22 12.40 -19.58
N ARG A 104 -1.17 13.12 -20.00
CA ARG A 104 -1.30 14.48 -20.53
C ARG A 104 -2.05 15.39 -19.57
N GLY A 105 -1.72 15.28 -18.28
CA GLY A 105 -2.29 16.13 -17.25
C GLY A 105 -3.64 15.66 -16.71
N LEU A 106 -4.18 14.55 -17.20
CA LEU A 106 -5.44 14.03 -16.67
C LEU A 106 -5.29 13.57 -15.24
N CYS A 107 -4.15 12.96 -14.92
CA CYS A 107 -3.86 12.50 -13.56
C CYS A 107 -2.65 13.26 -13.01
N ARG A 108 -2.69 13.54 -11.71
CA ARG A 108 -1.62 14.27 -11.05
C ARG A 108 -1.11 13.51 -9.86
N SER A 109 0.22 13.48 -9.70
CA SER A 109 0.86 12.75 -8.60
C SER A 109 0.58 13.38 -7.23
N ASP A 110 0.17 14.65 -7.18
CA ASP A 110 -0.18 15.30 -5.91
C ASP A 110 -1.66 15.15 -5.54
N ASP A 111 -2.45 14.47 -6.37
CA ASP A 111 -3.86 14.22 -6.09
C ASP A 111 -3.99 12.96 -5.23
N ILE A 112 -3.76 13.09 -3.93
CA ILE A 112 -3.77 11.95 -3.00
C ILE A 112 -5.17 11.37 -2.86
N ASP A 113 -6.21 12.19 -2.84
CA ASP A 113 -7.59 11.67 -2.80
C ASP A 113 -7.92 10.84 -4.02
N GLY A 114 -7.52 11.30 -5.20
CA GLY A 114 -7.70 10.54 -6.43
C GLY A 114 -6.91 9.24 -6.43
N ALA A 115 -5.66 9.29 -5.98
CA ALA A 115 -4.83 8.10 -5.88
C ALA A 115 -5.46 7.05 -4.95
N LEU A 116 -5.95 7.48 -3.77
CA LEU A 116 -6.60 6.57 -2.83
C LEU A 116 -7.88 5.96 -3.40
N ARG A 117 -8.69 6.77 -4.08
CA ARG A 117 -9.92 6.30 -4.69
C ARG A 117 -9.69 5.18 -5.70
N GLU A 118 -8.55 5.22 -6.38
CA GLU A 118 -8.19 4.19 -7.36
C GLU A 118 -7.41 3.05 -6.71
N LEU A 119 -6.51 3.37 -5.80
CA LEU A 119 -5.58 2.40 -5.22
C LEU A 119 -6.30 1.38 -4.33
N VAL A 120 -7.23 1.82 -3.50
CA VAL A 120 -7.93 0.92 -2.58
C VAL A 120 -8.69 -0.17 -3.33
N PRO A 121 -9.55 0.14 -4.33
CA PRO A 121 -10.22 -0.94 -5.07
C PRO A 121 -9.26 -1.76 -5.93
N PHE A 122 -8.19 -1.14 -6.45
CA PHE A 122 -7.20 -1.86 -7.25
C PHE A 122 -6.52 -2.95 -6.42
N VAL A 123 -6.03 -2.59 -5.25
CA VAL A 123 -5.35 -3.53 -4.35
C VAL A 123 -6.34 -4.56 -3.79
N SER A 124 -7.50 -4.09 -3.36
CA SER A 124 -8.52 -4.98 -2.78
C SER A 124 -9.01 -6.01 -3.80
N GLY A 125 -9.25 -5.56 -5.02
CA GLY A 125 -9.64 -6.47 -6.11
C GLY A 125 -8.55 -7.48 -6.43
N GLY A 126 -7.30 -7.03 -6.45
CA GLY A 126 -6.15 -7.91 -6.67
C GLY A 126 -6.02 -8.98 -5.59
N LEU A 127 -6.16 -8.57 -4.33
CA LEU A 127 -6.09 -9.50 -3.20
C LEU A 127 -7.20 -10.57 -3.29
N ARG A 128 -8.41 -10.16 -3.62
CA ARG A 128 -9.51 -11.11 -3.78
C ARG A 128 -9.27 -12.07 -4.95
N ALA A 129 -8.72 -11.55 -6.03
CA ALA A 129 -8.42 -12.37 -7.21
C ALA A 129 -7.42 -13.47 -6.90
N LEU A 130 -6.48 -13.22 -6.00
CA LEU A 130 -5.50 -14.24 -5.60
C LEU A 130 -6.18 -15.42 -4.90
N GLY A 131 -7.22 -15.15 -4.12
CA GLY A 131 -7.97 -16.22 -3.47
C GLY A 131 -8.91 -16.96 -4.38
N ALA A 132 -9.27 -16.39 -5.52
CA ALA A 132 -10.20 -17.00 -6.46
C ALA A 132 -9.52 -17.91 -7.47
N GLN A 133 -8.20 -17.98 -7.49
CA GLN A 133 -7.50 -18.80 -8.47
C GLN A 133 -7.62 -20.29 -8.11
N PRO A 134 -7.80 -21.16 -9.11
CA PRO A 134 -7.78 -22.59 -8.85
C PRO A 134 -6.40 -22.98 -8.36
N GLY A 135 -6.36 -23.77 -7.31
CA GLY A 135 -5.15 -24.16 -6.60
C GLY A 135 -4.14 -24.91 -7.42
#